data_82a20551ad1252d28d761c7cf151d3b8
#
_entry.id   82a20551ad1252d28d761c7cf151d3b8
#
_cell.length_a   1.000
_cell.length_b   1.000
_cell.length_c   1.000
_cell.angle_alpha   90.00
_cell.angle_beta   90.00
_cell.angle_gamma   90.00
#
_symmetry.space_group_name_H-M   'P 1'
#
loop_
_entity.id
_entity.type
_entity.pdbx_description
1 polymer ?
#
loop_
_entity_poly.entity_id
_entity_poly.type
_entity_poly.pdbx_seq_one_letter_code
_entity_poly.pdbx_strand_id
1 'polypeptide(L)'
;RPDVYLALLAAQELKNHKNKKVYYDLRFSKVAVEVLRGAGAQVIRTRVGNPYYKQRLIGEGGTMAAELSGHIMFADGFGLDDGLLPVVKLVNFLGNQKKTFSSLVTKLRAGVASPGEINLKVKGSKKVLEALEKKYGVMGKIDKLDGLTVTAKDWWFNVRASNTEPVIRLTLETKPDEKFMAEKKEEILSEIGK
;
A
#
# COMPACT_ATOMS: atom_id res chain seq x y z
N ARG A 1 -9.13 -4.35 2.89
CA ARG A 1 -7.91 -4.09 2.09
C ARG A 1 -6.75 -4.94 2.63
N PRO A 2 -5.89 -5.50 1.78
CA PRO A 2 -4.75 -6.33 2.19
C PRO A 2 -3.75 -5.64 3.11
N ASP A 3 -3.52 -4.34 2.93
CA ASP A 3 -2.65 -3.54 3.79
C ASP A 3 -3.14 -3.51 5.26
N VAL A 4 -4.44 -3.38 5.47
CA VAL A 4 -5.05 -3.44 6.82
C VAL A 4 -4.92 -4.83 7.41
N TYR A 5 -5.18 -5.84 6.59
CA TYR A 5 -5.09 -7.24 6.95
C TYR A 5 -3.67 -7.64 7.36
N LEU A 6 -2.68 -7.28 6.55
CA LEU A 6 -1.27 -7.52 6.86
C LEU A 6 -0.86 -6.83 8.16
N ALA A 7 -1.29 -5.59 8.37
CA ALA A 7 -1.01 -4.86 9.59
C ALA A 7 -1.56 -5.56 10.84
N LEU A 8 -2.74 -6.18 10.75
CA LEU A 8 -3.33 -6.94 11.86
C LEU A 8 -2.53 -8.20 12.20
N LEU A 9 -2.00 -8.89 11.19
CA LEU A 9 -1.22 -10.10 11.39
C LEU A 9 0.22 -9.83 11.83
N ALA A 10 0.76 -8.66 11.52
CA ALA A 10 2.18 -8.35 11.64
C ALA A 10 2.76 -8.64 13.04
N ALA A 11 2.05 -8.26 14.08
CA ALA A 11 2.53 -8.43 15.46
C ALA A 11 2.71 -9.92 15.83
N GLN A 12 1.87 -10.80 15.28
CA GLN A 12 1.97 -12.23 15.51
C GLN A 12 3.07 -12.86 14.65
N GLU A 13 3.05 -12.59 13.35
CA GLU A 13 4.01 -13.17 12.41
C GLU A 13 5.44 -12.75 12.73
N LEU A 14 5.65 -11.47 13.04
CA LEU A 14 6.96 -10.93 13.36
C LEU A 14 7.55 -11.50 14.66
N LYS A 15 6.77 -12.01 15.60
CA LYS A 15 7.30 -12.70 16.80
C LYS A 15 8.02 -13.99 16.45
N ASN A 16 7.52 -14.69 15.45
CA ASN A 16 7.98 -16.05 15.11
C ASN A 16 9.17 -16.07 14.13
N HIS A 17 9.55 -14.91 13.58
CA HIS A 17 10.62 -14.82 12.59
C HIS A 17 11.80 -13.98 13.09
N LYS A 18 13.04 -14.45 12.82
CA LYS A 18 14.27 -13.70 13.12
C LYS A 18 14.46 -12.54 12.15
N ASN A 19 14.22 -12.78 10.86
CA ASN A 19 14.31 -11.74 9.84
C ASN A 19 13.01 -10.94 9.79
N LYS A 20 13.06 -9.69 10.23
CA LYS A 20 11.92 -8.79 10.39
C LYS A 20 11.55 -7.99 9.14
N LYS A 21 12.12 -8.32 7.98
CA LYS A 21 11.80 -7.64 6.73
C LYS A 21 10.36 -7.97 6.30
N VAL A 22 9.61 -6.92 5.96
CA VAL A 22 8.28 -7.00 5.37
C VAL A 22 8.28 -6.19 4.08
N TYR A 23 8.04 -6.86 2.95
CA TYR A 23 7.97 -6.22 1.64
C TYR A 23 6.52 -5.85 1.35
N TYR A 24 6.30 -4.61 0.90
CA TYR A 24 4.96 -4.13 0.59
C TYR A 24 4.94 -3.27 -0.66
N ASP A 25 3.85 -3.31 -1.40
CA ASP A 25 3.70 -2.46 -2.57
C ASP A 25 3.46 -1.00 -2.17
N LEU A 26 3.93 -0.10 -3.00
CA LEU A 26 3.96 1.34 -2.74
C LEU A 26 2.59 2.00 -2.48
N ARG A 27 1.47 1.30 -2.75
CA ARG A 27 0.10 1.78 -2.55
C ARG A 27 -0.46 1.53 -1.15
N PHE A 28 0.31 0.89 -0.27
CA PHE A 28 -0.13 0.64 1.11
C PHE A 28 -0.35 1.94 1.86
N SER A 29 -1.42 1.95 2.67
CA SER A 29 -1.74 3.05 3.57
C SER A 29 -0.58 3.36 4.53
N LYS A 30 -0.35 4.64 4.78
CA LYS A 30 0.61 5.06 5.82
C LYS A 30 0.32 4.43 7.17
N VAL A 31 -0.96 4.33 7.54
CA VAL A 31 -1.38 3.74 8.84
C VAL A 31 -0.98 2.27 8.90
N ALA A 32 -1.18 1.50 7.82
CA ALA A 32 -0.77 0.10 7.78
C ALA A 32 0.75 -0.03 7.93
N VAL A 33 1.52 0.80 7.24
CA VAL A 33 2.99 0.83 7.33
C VAL A 33 3.48 1.22 8.72
N GLU A 34 2.82 2.16 9.40
CA GLU A 34 3.15 2.55 10.78
C GLU A 34 2.88 1.42 11.77
N VAL A 35 1.78 0.69 11.61
CA VAL A 35 1.49 -0.49 12.44
C VAL A 35 2.56 -1.57 12.26
N LEU A 36 2.99 -1.83 11.03
CA LEU A 36 4.10 -2.76 10.73
C LEU A 36 5.38 -2.32 11.44
N ARG A 37 5.75 -1.04 11.36
CA ARG A 37 6.92 -0.49 12.06
C ARG A 37 6.79 -0.59 13.58
N GLY A 38 5.62 -0.27 14.11
CA GLY A 38 5.32 -0.42 15.54
C GLY A 38 5.40 -1.86 16.03
N ALA A 39 5.16 -2.84 15.16
CA ALA A 39 5.36 -4.25 15.43
C ALA A 39 6.82 -4.72 15.27
N GLY A 40 7.75 -3.82 14.99
CA GLY A 40 9.18 -4.10 14.84
C GLY A 40 9.61 -4.54 13.45
N ALA A 41 8.76 -4.32 12.42
CA ALA A 41 9.12 -4.66 11.05
C ALA A 41 10.17 -3.70 10.47
N GLN A 42 11.13 -4.26 9.74
CA GLN A 42 11.89 -3.54 8.75
C GLN A 42 11.07 -3.49 7.46
N VAL A 43 10.30 -2.41 7.28
CA VAL A 43 9.40 -2.26 6.14
C VAL A 43 10.15 -1.84 4.89
N ILE A 44 9.96 -2.55 3.79
CA ILE A 44 10.64 -2.35 2.52
C ILE A 44 9.60 -2.16 1.42
N ARG A 45 9.56 -0.94 0.91
CA ARG A 45 8.66 -0.55 -0.17
C ARG A 45 9.14 -1.10 -1.51
N THR A 46 8.22 -1.63 -2.32
CA THR A 46 8.52 -2.20 -3.63
C THR A 46 7.62 -1.62 -4.72
N ARG A 47 8.01 -1.86 -5.97
CA ARG A 47 7.14 -1.62 -7.13
C ARG A 47 5.90 -2.51 -7.07
N VAL A 48 4.84 -2.10 -7.77
CA VAL A 48 3.63 -2.91 -7.92
C VAL A 48 3.91 -4.09 -8.88
N GLY A 49 3.60 -5.27 -8.43
CA GLY A 49 3.71 -6.52 -9.20
C GLY A 49 4.37 -7.65 -8.41
N ASN A 50 3.70 -8.80 -8.43
CA ASN A 50 4.08 -10.00 -7.68
C ASN A 50 5.58 -10.37 -7.81
N PRO A 51 6.23 -10.34 -8.99
CA PRO A 51 7.63 -10.73 -9.10
C PRO A 51 8.58 -9.91 -8.24
N TYR A 52 8.32 -8.60 -8.07
CA TYR A 52 9.26 -7.69 -7.40
C TYR A 52 9.43 -7.99 -5.91
N TYR A 53 8.34 -8.20 -5.17
CA TYR A 53 8.42 -8.50 -3.74
C TYR A 53 8.64 -9.99 -3.48
N LYS A 54 8.17 -10.89 -4.37
CA LYS A 54 8.45 -12.32 -4.29
C LYS A 54 9.94 -12.62 -4.39
N GLN A 55 10.62 -12.08 -5.40
CA GLN A 55 12.06 -12.24 -5.57
C GLN A 55 12.84 -11.76 -4.36
N ARG A 56 12.42 -10.63 -3.77
CA ARG A 56 13.08 -10.10 -2.57
C ARG A 56 12.82 -10.95 -1.34
N LEU A 57 11.59 -11.42 -1.13
CA LEU A 57 11.27 -12.30 -0.01
C LEU A 57 12.09 -13.59 -0.06
N ILE A 58 12.21 -14.20 -1.24
CA ILE A 58 12.96 -15.46 -1.43
C ILE A 58 14.48 -15.19 -1.40
N GLY A 59 14.98 -14.20 -2.12
CA GLY A 59 16.41 -13.94 -2.28
C GLY A 59 17.08 -13.23 -1.10
N GLU A 60 16.38 -12.28 -0.47
CA GLU A 60 16.91 -11.49 0.66
C GLU A 60 16.38 -11.96 2.02
N GLY A 61 15.44 -12.90 2.01
CA GLY A 61 14.73 -13.34 3.21
C GLY A 61 13.79 -12.27 3.77
N GLY A 62 12.97 -12.65 4.72
CA GLY A 62 12.00 -11.77 5.37
C GLY A 62 10.95 -12.57 6.11
N THR A 63 9.95 -11.90 6.64
CA THR A 63 8.79 -12.54 7.28
C THR A 63 7.67 -12.73 6.26
N MET A 64 7.39 -11.70 5.49
CA MET A 64 6.25 -11.70 4.56
C MET A 64 6.39 -10.63 3.47
N ALA A 65 5.59 -10.81 2.43
CA ALA A 65 5.41 -9.83 1.35
C ALA A 65 3.93 -9.71 1.00
N ALA A 66 3.48 -8.51 0.63
CA ALA A 66 2.09 -8.29 0.26
C ALA A 66 1.88 -7.20 -0.78
N GLU A 67 0.84 -7.37 -1.57
CA GLU A 67 0.34 -6.43 -2.57
C GLU A 67 -1.07 -5.97 -2.22
N LEU A 68 -1.40 -4.72 -2.57
CA LEU A 68 -2.73 -4.16 -2.33
C LEU A 68 -3.85 -4.90 -3.10
N SER A 69 -3.52 -5.63 -4.15
CA SER A 69 -4.45 -6.49 -4.89
C SER A 69 -4.86 -7.77 -4.17
N GLY A 70 -4.21 -8.14 -3.07
CA GLY A 70 -4.55 -9.31 -2.26
C GLY A 70 -3.53 -10.44 -2.29
N HIS A 71 -2.48 -10.34 -3.08
CA HIS A 71 -1.37 -11.29 -3.04
C HIS A 71 -0.60 -11.14 -1.73
N ILE A 72 -0.53 -12.20 -0.94
CA ILE A 72 0.19 -12.23 0.34
C ILE A 72 1.02 -13.51 0.40
N MET A 73 2.29 -13.35 0.71
CA MET A 73 3.27 -14.41 0.82
C MET A 73 3.90 -14.40 2.20
N PHE A 74 4.08 -15.56 2.79
CA PHE A 74 4.77 -15.74 4.05
C PHE A 74 6.02 -16.61 3.84
N ALA A 75 7.08 -16.32 4.60
CA ALA A 75 8.31 -17.09 4.54
C ALA A 75 8.12 -18.55 4.97
N ASP A 76 7.27 -18.80 5.97
CA ASP A 76 6.91 -20.16 6.43
C ASP A 76 5.99 -20.91 5.45
N GLY A 77 5.40 -20.20 4.48
CA GLY A 77 4.72 -20.74 3.30
C GLY A 77 5.63 -20.83 2.06
N PHE A 78 6.94 -20.92 2.24
CA PHE A 78 7.94 -21.00 1.16
C PHE A 78 7.93 -19.78 0.21
N GLY A 79 7.39 -18.65 0.64
CA GLY A 79 7.22 -17.48 -0.21
C GLY A 79 6.27 -17.69 -1.39
N LEU A 80 5.38 -18.69 -1.29
CA LEU A 80 4.36 -18.94 -2.29
C LEU A 80 3.22 -17.93 -2.15
N ASP A 81 2.67 -17.55 -3.29
CA ASP A 81 1.44 -16.77 -3.36
C ASP A 81 0.25 -17.73 -3.15
N ASP A 82 -0.20 -17.81 -1.91
CA ASP A 82 -1.22 -18.76 -1.47
C ASP A 82 -2.40 -18.02 -0.83
N GLY A 83 -3.59 -18.23 -1.34
CA GLY A 83 -4.81 -17.61 -0.81
C GLY A 83 -5.34 -18.26 0.47
N LEU A 84 -4.98 -19.51 0.77
CA LEU A 84 -5.49 -20.23 1.94
C LEU A 84 -4.68 -19.95 3.21
N LEU A 85 -3.37 -19.92 3.13
CA LEU A 85 -2.50 -19.66 4.27
C LEU A 85 -2.81 -18.32 4.97
N PRO A 86 -3.00 -17.19 4.24
CA PRO A 86 -3.44 -15.95 4.86
C PRO A 86 -4.76 -16.07 5.61
N VAL A 87 -5.73 -16.82 5.08
CA VAL A 87 -7.03 -17.03 5.74
C VAL A 87 -6.86 -17.80 7.05
N VAL A 88 -6.10 -18.90 7.04
CA VAL A 88 -5.83 -19.69 8.24
C VAL A 88 -5.12 -18.84 9.30
N LYS A 89 -4.11 -18.06 8.90
CA LYS A 89 -3.40 -17.14 9.82
C LYS A 89 -4.35 -16.09 10.40
N LEU A 90 -5.27 -15.54 9.59
CA LEU A 90 -6.26 -14.56 10.06
C LEU A 90 -7.23 -15.19 11.06
N VAL A 91 -7.76 -16.36 10.77
CA VAL A 91 -8.68 -17.06 11.69
C VAL A 91 -8.00 -17.32 13.03
N ASN A 92 -6.76 -17.83 13.01
CA ASN A 92 -5.97 -18.04 14.22
C ASN A 92 -5.70 -16.72 14.98
N PHE A 93 -5.37 -15.64 14.26
CA PHE A 93 -5.20 -14.33 14.87
C PHE A 93 -6.48 -13.87 15.56
N LEU A 94 -7.61 -13.94 14.86
CA LEU A 94 -8.92 -13.50 15.39
C LEU A 94 -9.40 -14.33 16.56
N GLY A 95 -9.15 -15.65 16.56
CA GLY A 95 -9.48 -16.54 17.69
C GLY A 95 -8.81 -16.15 19.01
N ASN A 96 -7.69 -15.42 18.94
CA ASN A 96 -6.95 -14.92 20.08
C ASN A 96 -7.27 -13.44 20.42
N GLN A 97 -8.21 -12.81 19.72
CA GLN A 97 -8.59 -11.42 19.95
C GLN A 97 -9.87 -11.32 20.81
N LYS A 98 -9.89 -10.31 21.70
CA LYS A 98 -11.11 -9.92 22.43
C LYS A 98 -12.02 -8.98 21.62
N LYS A 99 -11.56 -8.50 20.47
CA LYS A 99 -12.24 -7.55 19.60
C LYS A 99 -12.68 -8.21 18.31
N THR A 100 -13.79 -7.75 17.75
CA THR A 100 -14.26 -8.22 16.44
C THR A 100 -13.32 -7.72 15.33
N PHE A 101 -13.26 -8.46 14.22
CA PHE A 101 -12.52 -8.06 13.02
C PHE A 101 -12.93 -6.67 12.53
N SER A 102 -14.24 -6.41 12.47
CA SER A 102 -14.78 -5.10 12.08
C SER A 102 -14.23 -3.96 12.94
N SER A 103 -14.22 -4.13 14.26
CA SER A 103 -13.72 -3.12 15.21
C SER A 103 -12.22 -2.84 15.00
N LEU A 104 -11.41 -3.88 14.74
CA LEU A 104 -9.98 -3.74 14.46
C LEU A 104 -9.73 -2.98 13.15
N VAL A 105 -10.46 -3.34 12.09
CA VAL A 105 -10.36 -2.70 10.76
C VAL A 105 -10.80 -1.23 10.82
N THR A 106 -11.93 -0.94 11.48
CA THR A 106 -12.46 0.43 11.62
C THR A 106 -11.45 1.34 12.33
N LYS A 107 -10.82 0.85 13.40
CA LYS A 107 -9.79 1.61 14.13
C LYS A 107 -8.60 1.97 13.25
N LEU A 108 -8.13 1.05 12.43
CA LEU A 108 -7.01 1.31 11.52
C LEU A 108 -7.40 2.29 10.41
N ARG A 109 -8.58 2.13 9.85
CA ARG A 109 -9.06 3.00 8.76
C ARG A 109 -9.38 4.42 9.19
N ALA A 110 -9.72 4.62 10.46
CA ALA A 110 -10.03 5.95 10.99
C ALA A 110 -8.85 6.94 10.96
N GLY A 111 -7.63 6.46 10.74
CA GLY A 111 -6.42 7.32 10.69
C GLY A 111 -6.20 8.03 9.35
N VAL A 112 -6.96 7.72 8.31
CA VAL A 112 -6.79 8.28 6.96
C VAL A 112 -8.11 8.34 6.19
N ALA A 113 -8.19 9.24 5.20
CA ALA A 113 -9.24 9.23 4.17
C ALA A 113 -8.63 8.86 2.82
N SER A 114 -9.34 8.06 2.02
CA SER A 114 -8.88 7.60 0.71
C SER A 114 -10.04 7.20 -0.18
N PRO A 115 -10.07 7.65 -1.46
CA PRO A 115 -11.11 7.25 -2.42
C PRO A 115 -10.87 5.84 -3.00
N GLY A 116 -9.78 5.16 -2.60
CA GLY A 116 -9.30 3.94 -3.23
C GLY A 116 -8.41 4.20 -4.44
N GLU A 117 -8.21 3.18 -5.29
CA GLU A 117 -7.49 3.30 -6.56
C GLU A 117 -8.46 3.76 -7.66
N ILE A 118 -8.09 4.80 -8.41
CA ILE A 118 -8.88 5.37 -9.49
C ILE A 118 -8.17 5.09 -10.82
N ASN A 119 -8.87 4.47 -11.76
CA ASN A 119 -8.38 4.19 -13.10
C ASN A 119 -8.84 5.28 -14.08
N LEU A 120 -7.90 5.83 -14.85
CA LEU A 120 -8.14 6.94 -15.76
C LEU A 120 -7.57 6.63 -17.14
N LYS A 121 -8.40 6.78 -18.17
CA LYS A 121 -7.93 6.71 -19.57
C LYS A 121 -7.30 8.04 -19.94
N VAL A 122 -6.03 8.04 -20.32
CA VAL A 122 -5.30 9.25 -20.72
C VAL A 122 -4.50 9.02 -21.99
N LYS A 123 -4.37 10.06 -22.79
CA LYS A 123 -3.43 10.08 -23.92
C LYS A 123 -2.09 10.63 -23.43
N GLY A 124 -1.03 9.82 -23.46
CA GLY A 124 0.32 10.28 -23.13
C GLY A 124 0.60 10.31 -21.63
N SER A 125 0.60 9.15 -20.97
CA SER A 125 0.88 8.99 -19.52
C SER A 125 2.17 9.70 -19.07
N LYS A 126 3.22 9.74 -19.92
CA LYS A 126 4.48 10.42 -19.60
C LYS A 126 4.28 11.93 -19.39
N LYS A 127 3.55 12.61 -20.28
CA LYS A 127 3.25 14.05 -20.17
C LYS A 127 2.45 14.37 -18.91
N VAL A 128 1.50 13.50 -18.56
CA VAL A 128 0.71 13.62 -17.32
C VAL A 128 1.62 13.54 -16.10
N LEU A 129 2.53 12.56 -16.04
CA LEU A 129 3.46 12.42 -14.92
C LEU A 129 4.39 13.63 -14.79
N GLU A 130 4.90 14.17 -15.92
CA GLU A 130 5.75 15.37 -15.94
C GLU A 130 4.99 16.62 -15.45
N ALA A 131 3.73 16.80 -15.84
CA ALA A 131 2.89 17.90 -15.38
C ALA A 131 2.62 17.82 -13.88
N LEU A 132 2.26 16.64 -13.39
CA LEU A 132 2.06 16.38 -11.96
C LEU A 132 3.34 16.61 -11.14
N GLU A 133 4.49 16.15 -11.64
CA GLU A 133 5.78 16.38 -10.99
C GLU A 133 6.11 17.86 -10.88
N LYS A 134 5.93 18.60 -11.98
CA LYS A 134 6.16 20.05 -12.01
C LYS A 134 5.30 20.81 -11.00
N LYS A 135 4.01 20.45 -10.90
CA LYS A 135 3.05 21.12 -10.00
C LYS A 135 3.24 20.72 -8.54
N TYR A 136 3.35 19.44 -8.27
CA TYR A 136 3.31 18.91 -6.89
C TYR A 136 4.69 18.64 -6.29
N GLY A 137 5.75 18.60 -7.11
CA GLY A 137 7.11 18.29 -6.64
C GLY A 137 7.67 19.32 -5.65
N VAL A 138 7.20 20.56 -5.72
CA VAL A 138 7.56 21.63 -4.76
C VAL A 138 6.80 21.53 -3.44
N MET A 139 5.74 20.69 -3.37
CA MET A 139 4.86 20.58 -2.21
C MET A 139 5.21 19.37 -1.32
N GLY A 140 6.05 18.46 -1.80
CA GLY A 140 6.36 17.24 -1.07
C GLY A 140 7.55 16.47 -1.62
N LYS A 141 7.91 15.38 -0.92
CA LYS A 141 8.99 14.49 -1.35
C LYS A 141 8.54 13.66 -2.57
N ILE A 142 9.36 13.67 -3.61
CA ILE A 142 9.17 12.85 -4.82
C ILE A 142 9.86 11.49 -4.65
N ASP A 143 9.18 10.45 -5.14
CA ASP A 143 9.70 9.11 -5.32
C ASP A 143 9.23 8.55 -6.68
N LYS A 144 10.17 8.03 -7.46
CA LYS A 144 9.94 7.48 -8.81
C LYS A 144 10.14 5.95 -8.87
N LEU A 145 9.95 5.27 -7.75
CA LEU A 145 10.09 3.81 -7.68
C LEU A 145 9.16 3.10 -8.68
N ASP A 146 7.91 3.57 -8.81
CA ASP A 146 6.94 3.09 -9.79
C ASP A 146 5.95 4.22 -10.12
N GLY A 147 6.10 4.84 -11.28
CA GLY A 147 5.41 6.06 -11.64
C GLY A 147 5.92 7.26 -10.83
N LEU A 148 5.00 8.14 -10.43
CA LEU A 148 5.27 9.32 -9.62
C LEU A 148 4.54 9.20 -8.29
N THR A 149 5.27 9.18 -7.19
CA THR A 149 4.73 9.38 -5.85
C THR A 149 5.14 10.74 -5.33
N VAL A 150 4.19 11.51 -4.82
CA VAL A 150 4.43 12.74 -4.08
C VAL A 150 3.90 12.57 -2.66
N THR A 151 4.75 12.84 -1.67
CA THR A 151 4.40 12.71 -0.25
C THR A 151 4.57 14.04 0.44
N ALA A 152 3.46 14.64 0.86
CA ALA A 152 3.40 15.85 1.67
C ALA A 152 3.04 15.51 3.13
N LYS A 153 2.86 16.55 3.97
CA LYS A 153 2.53 16.40 5.39
C LYS A 153 1.19 15.67 5.59
N ASP A 154 0.14 16.17 4.94
CA ASP A 154 -1.25 15.76 5.20
C ASP A 154 -1.85 14.88 4.10
N TRP A 155 -1.10 14.59 3.03
CA TRP A 155 -1.53 13.78 1.91
C TRP A 155 -0.35 13.15 1.18
N TRP A 156 -0.64 12.09 0.45
CA TRP A 156 0.26 11.56 -0.57
C TRP A 156 -0.57 10.99 -1.73
N PHE A 157 0.02 10.98 -2.89
CA PHE A 157 -0.53 10.22 -4.02
C PHE A 157 0.56 9.49 -4.78
N ASN A 158 0.16 8.45 -5.49
CA ASN A 158 0.93 7.81 -6.53
C ASN A 158 0.11 7.80 -7.83
N VAL A 159 0.74 8.18 -8.92
CA VAL A 159 0.20 8.01 -10.29
C VAL A 159 1.17 7.19 -11.10
N ARG A 160 0.67 6.11 -11.67
CA ARG A 160 1.48 5.19 -12.47
C ARG A 160 0.73 4.69 -13.69
N ALA A 161 1.44 4.35 -14.77
CA ALA A 161 0.87 3.61 -15.88
C ALA A 161 0.50 2.20 -15.43
N SER A 162 -0.62 1.67 -15.92
CA SER A 162 -0.92 0.25 -15.75
C SER A 162 -0.02 -0.60 -16.64
N ASN A 163 0.45 -1.75 -16.12
CA ASN A 163 1.25 -2.68 -16.90
C ASN A 163 0.41 -3.55 -17.84
N THR A 164 -0.91 -3.62 -17.61
CA THR A 164 -1.81 -4.56 -18.31
C THR A 164 -2.90 -3.88 -19.12
N GLU A 165 -3.15 -2.60 -18.88
CA GLU A 165 -4.25 -1.84 -19.48
C GLU A 165 -3.78 -0.45 -19.92
N PRO A 166 -4.39 0.17 -20.95
CA PRO A 166 -4.04 1.51 -21.41
C PRO A 166 -4.63 2.60 -20.52
N VAL A 167 -4.35 2.54 -19.24
CA VAL A 167 -4.83 3.48 -18.21
C VAL A 167 -3.68 3.92 -17.30
N ILE A 168 -3.84 5.06 -16.67
CA ILE A 168 -3.08 5.40 -15.47
C ILE A 168 -3.92 5.10 -14.23
N ARG A 169 -3.24 4.83 -13.13
CA ARG A 169 -3.86 4.52 -11.84
C ARG A 169 -3.40 5.54 -10.82
N LEU A 170 -4.38 6.20 -10.20
CA LEU A 170 -4.17 7.13 -9.10
C LEU A 170 -4.53 6.43 -7.78
N THR A 171 -3.59 6.41 -6.85
CA THR A 171 -3.82 6.11 -5.43
C THR A 171 -3.63 7.39 -4.64
N LEU A 172 -4.61 7.76 -3.83
CA LEU A 172 -4.58 8.96 -2.98
C LEU A 172 -4.93 8.58 -1.54
N GLU A 173 -4.22 9.16 -0.60
CA GLU A 173 -4.52 9.09 0.82
C GLU A 173 -4.23 10.44 1.47
N THR A 174 -5.12 10.88 2.36
CA THR A 174 -5.00 12.13 3.10
C THR A 174 -5.13 11.88 4.62
N LYS A 175 -4.87 12.91 5.43
CA LYS A 175 -5.35 12.92 6.83
C LYS A 175 -6.84 12.54 6.87
N PRO A 176 -7.36 12.10 8.05
CA PRO A 176 -8.74 11.62 8.18
C PRO A 176 -9.78 12.76 8.09
N ASP A 177 -9.90 13.35 6.92
CA ASP A 177 -10.77 14.47 6.58
C ASP A 177 -11.36 14.22 5.19
N GLU A 178 -12.59 13.77 5.12
CA GLU A 178 -13.27 13.41 3.87
C GLU A 178 -13.47 14.60 2.93
N LYS A 179 -13.70 15.80 3.46
CA LYS A 179 -13.82 17.02 2.67
C LYS A 179 -12.48 17.37 2.02
N PHE A 180 -11.42 17.38 2.80
CA PHE A 180 -10.06 17.64 2.30
C PHE A 180 -9.64 16.57 1.27
N MET A 181 -9.99 15.30 1.51
CA MET A 181 -9.73 14.21 0.56
C MET A 181 -10.46 14.44 -0.76
N ALA A 182 -11.74 14.82 -0.72
CA ALA A 182 -12.53 15.08 -1.92
C ALA A 182 -11.95 16.28 -2.71
N GLU A 183 -11.61 17.38 -2.05
CA GLU A 183 -10.98 18.54 -2.67
C GLU A 183 -9.64 18.18 -3.33
N LYS A 184 -8.78 17.45 -2.63
CA LYS A 184 -7.48 17.03 -3.15
C LYS A 184 -7.62 16.05 -4.31
N LYS A 185 -8.60 15.15 -4.27
CA LYS A 185 -8.92 14.24 -5.38
C LYS A 185 -9.30 15.03 -6.64
N GLU A 186 -10.23 15.95 -6.54
CA GLU A 186 -10.67 16.75 -7.70
C GLU A 186 -9.54 17.62 -8.27
N GLU A 187 -8.72 18.20 -7.40
CA GLU A 187 -7.54 18.98 -7.81
C GLU A 187 -6.57 18.15 -8.67
N ILE A 188 -6.26 16.89 -8.21
CA ILE A 188 -5.35 16.00 -8.94
C ILE A 188 -6.00 15.51 -10.23
N LEU A 189 -7.29 15.11 -10.20
CA LEU A 189 -8.03 14.66 -11.39
C LEU A 189 -8.12 15.74 -12.46
N SER A 190 -8.36 16.99 -12.08
CA SER A 190 -8.37 18.14 -12.99
C SER A 190 -7.01 18.36 -13.68
N GLU A 191 -5.89 18.07 -13.00
CA GLU A 191 -4.57 18.18 -13.60
C GLU A 191 -4.27 17.02 -14.57
N ILE A 192 -4.75 15.82 -14.25
CA ILE A 192 -4.61 14.64 -15.11
C ILE A 192 -5.43 14.79 -16.40
N GLY A 193 -6.58 15.47 -16.34
CA GLY A 193 -7.51 15.62 -17.46
C GLY A 193 -7.13 16.73 -18.46
N LYS A 194 -6.09 17.51 -18.19
CA LYS A 194 -5.57 18.55 -19.11
C LYS A 194 -4.69 17.95 -20.22
#